data_29c2a7c67b8e9082cfe355e51b0e4809
#
_entry.id   29c2a7c67b8e9082cfe355e51b0e4809
#
_cell.length_a   1.000
_cell.length_b   1.000
_cell.length_c   1.000
_cell.angle_alpha   90.00
_cell.angle_beta   90.00
_cell.angle_gamma   90.00
#
_symmetry.space_group_name_H-M   'P 1'
#
loop_
_entity.id
_entity.type
_entity.pdbx_description
1 polymer ?
#
loop_
_entity_poly.entity_id
_entity_poly.type
_entity_poly.pdbx_seq_one_letter_code
_entity_poly.pdbx_strand_id
1 'polypeptide(L)' 'DLEVAVFLYETGDGTFKVSTRSREVVDVSKVAVKYGGGGHIRAAGFSMTGDADAIIEQIISDLAEQIK' A
#
# COMPACT_ATOMS: atom_id res chain seq x y z
N ASP A 1 14.21 -4.16 12.14
CA ASP A 1 12.96 -4.81 11.72
C ASP A 1 12.01 -3.82 11.09
N LEU A 2 11.41 -4.23 9.98
CA LEU A 2 10.43 -3.40 9.30
C LEU A 2 9.03 -3.72 9.81
N GLU A 3 8.27 -2.67 10.09
CA GLU A 3 6.85 -2.84 10.44
C GLU A 3 6.03 -3.09 9.19
N VAL A 4 6.36 -2.43 8.09
CA VAL A 4 5.59 -2.49 6.84
C VAL A 4 6.52 -2.71 5.65
N ALA A 5 6.08 -3.55 4.72
CA ALA A 5 6.74 -3.71 3.43
C ALA A 5 5.74 -3.41 2.33
N VAL A 6 6.19 -2.70 1.30
CA VAL A 6 5.35 -2.31 0.17
C VAL A 6 6.03 -2.78 -1.11
N PHE A 7 5.27 -3.49 -1.95
CA PHE A 7 5.76 -3.98 -3.23
C PHE A 7 4.92 -3.41 -4.35
N LEU A 8 5.57 -2.85 -5.36
CA LEU A 8 4.91 -2.33 -6.56
C LEU A 8 5.39 -3.07 -7.77
N TYR A 9 4.48 -3.40 -8.70
CA TYR A 9 4.90 -3.74 -10.04
C TYR A 9 3.89 -3.23 -11.05
N GLU A 10 4.40 -2.84 -12.20
CA GLU A 10 3.58 -2.28 -13.27
C GLU A 10 2.89 -3.38 -14.05
N THR A 11 1.58 -3.25 -14.25
CA THR A 11 0.80 -4.22 -14.99
C THR A 11 0.58 -3.78 -16.44
N GLY A 12 0.89 -2.50 -16.76
CA GLY A 12 0.74 -1.93 -18.08
C GLY A 12 0.12 -0.55 -18.01
N ASP A 13 0.44 0.29 -18.99
CA ASP A 13 -0.19 1.62 -19.14
C ASP A 13 -0.18 2.50 -17.89
N GLY A 14 0.90 2.43 -17.13
CA GLY A 14 1.01 3.26 -15.93
C GLY A 14 0.17 2.81 -14.76
N THR A 15 -0.35 1.59 -14.81
CA THR A 15 -1.09 1.00 -13.69
C THR A 15 -0.15 0.10 -12.90
N PHE A 16 -0.17 0.26 -11.57
CA PHE A 16 0.69 -0.52 -10.68
C PHE A 16 -0.15 -1.35 -9.73
N LYS A 17 0.25 -2.59 -9.56
CA LYS A 17 -0.30 -3.43 -8.51
C LYS A 17 0.54 -3.23 -7.26
N VAL A 18 -0.14 -2.94 -6.15
CA VAL A 18 0.52 -2.67 -4.88
C VAL A 18 0.17 -3.78 -3.91
N SER A 19 1.19 -4.40 -3.32
CA SER A 19 1.01 -5.38 -2.27
C SER A 19 1.66 -4.86 -1.00
N THR A 20 0.96 -4.99 0.11
CA THR A 20 1.45 -4.48 1.39
C THR A 20 1.42 -5.57 2.45
N ARG A 21 2.37 -5.49 3.36
CA ARG A 21 2.49 -6.41 4.50
C ARG A 21 2.82 -5.61 5.74
N SER A 22 2.25 -5.98 6.87
CA SER A 22 2.64 -5.38 8.14
C SER A 22 2.88 -6.47 9.17
N ARG A 23 3.60 -6.12 10.24
CA ARG A 23 3.93 -7.08 11.29
C ARG A 23 2.94 -7.04 12.45
N GLU A 24 2.76 -5.88 13.06
CA GLU A 24 2.00 -5.82 14.30
C GLU A 24 1.05 -4.62 14.40
N VAL A 25 1.52 -3.43 14.07
CA VAL A 25 0.82 -2.19 14.39
C VAL A 25 -0.10 -1.70 13.28
N VAL A 26 0.42 -1.67 12.05
CA VAL A 26 -0.27 -1.02 10.93
C VAL A 26 -1.31 -1.95 10.32
N ASP A 27 -2.51 -1.40 10.11
CA ASP A 27 -3.58 -2.09 9.40
C ASP A 27 -3.52 -1.70 7.93
N VAL A 28 -2.90 -2.56 7.12
CA VAL A 28 -2.75 -2.27 5.69
C VAL A 28 -4.07 -2.39 4.92
N SER A 29 -5.06 -3.08 5.48
CA SER A 29 -6.36 -3.19 4.82
C SER A 29 -7.08 -1.85 4.73
N LYS A 30 -6.85 -0.97 5.70
CA LYS A 30 -7.44 0.37 5.66
C LYS A 30 -6.94 1.18 4.48
N VAL A 31 -5.65 1.06 4.18
CA VAL A 31 -5.07 1.74 3.03
C VAL A 31 -5.59 1.12 1.74
N ALA A 32 -5.65 -0.20 1.67
CA ALA A 32 -6.13 -0.88 0.47
C ALA A 32 -7.57 -0.50 0.13
N VAL A 33 -8.44 -0.45 1.14
CA VAL A 33 -9.84 -0.06 0.93
C VAL A 33 -9.96 1.36 0.41
N LYS A 34 -9.11 2.26 0.90
CA LYS A 34 -9.09 3.65 0.42
C LYS A 34 -8.89 3.73 -1.09
N TYR A 35 -8.13 2.80 -1.66
CA TYR A 35 -7.81 2.78 -3.09
C TYR A 35 -8.60 1.71 -3.86
N GLY A 36 -9.69 1.22 -3.27
CA GLY A 36 -10.58 0.31 -3.97
C GLY A 36 -10.18 -1.16 -3.94
N GLY A 37 -9.18 -1.50 -3.14
CA GLY A 37 -8.76 -2.89 -2.99
C GLY A 37 -9.26 -3.50 -1.69
N GLY A 38 -8.50 -4.42 -1.15
CA GLY A 38 -8.85 -5.07 0.09
C GLY A 38 -7.82 -6.09 0.53
N GLY A 39 -8.13 -6.83 1.56
CA GLY A 39 -7.25 -7.86 2.07
C GLY A 39 -7.41 -8.01 3.58
N HIS A 40 -6.35 -8.51 4.20
CA HIS A 40 -6.30 -8.70 5.64
C HIS A 40 -5.58 -7.55 6.31
N ILE A 41 -5.77 -7.43 7.61
CA ILE A 41 -5.13 -6.38 8.39
C ILE A 41 -3.60 -6.38 8.26
N ARG A 42 -2.99 -7.55 8.04
CA ARG A 42 -1.53 -7.71 7.92
C ARG A 42 -1.05 -7.91 6.47
N ALA A 43 -1.97 -8.06 5.52
CA ALA A 43 -1.61 -8.30 4.12
C ALA A 43 -2.75 -7.86 3.22
N ALA A 44 -2.51 -6.85 2.40
CA ALA A 44 -3.56 -6.31 1.54
C ALA A 44 -2.98 -5.84 0.21
N GLY A 45 -3.86 -5.73 -0.78
CA GLY A 45 -3.45 -5.31 -2.11
C GLY A 45 -4.47 -4.41 -2.78
N PHE A 46 -3.98 -3.60 -3.70
CA PHE A 46 -4.81 -2.68 -4.46
C PHE A 46 -4.05 -2.25 -5.72
N SER A 47 -4.70 -1.47 -6.57
CA SER A 47 -4.07 -0.96 -7.79
C SER A 47 -4.14 0.55 -7.81
N MET A 48 -3.10 1.18 -8.34
CA MET A 48 -3.04 2.64 -8.50
C MET A 48 -2.45 2.96 -9.86
N THR A 49 -2.90 4.08 -10.43
CA THR A 49 -2.42 4.56 -11.71
C THR A 49 -1.60 5.82 -11.50
N GLY A 50 -0.48 5.96 -12.21
CA GLY A 50 0.34 7.15 -12.13
C GLY A 50 1.83 6.84 -12.07
N ASP A 51 2.58 7.79 -11.53
CA ASP A 51 4.02 7.67 -11.39
C ASP A 51 4.38 6.84 -10.16
N ALA A 52 5.31 5.88 -10.33
CA ALA A 52 5.69 4.97 -9.25
C ALA A 52 6.15 5.71 -7.98
N ASP A 53 6.99 6.75 -8.15
CA ASP A 53 7.49 7.48 -6.99
C ASP A 53 6.36 8.21 -6.26
N ALA A 54 5.44 8.80 -7.00
CA ALA A 54 4.30 9.49 -6.40
C ALA A 54 3.40 8.51 -5.66
N ILE A 55 3.20 7.32 -6.24
CA ILE A 55 2.40 6.26 -5.61
C ILE A 55 3.03 5.83 -4.30
N ILE A 56 4.33 5.60 -4.30
CA ILE A 56 5.06 5.19 -3.09
C ILE A 56 4.93 6.25 -2.01
N GLU A 57 5.13 7.52 -2.36
CA GLU A 57 5.02 8.61 -1.39
C GLU A 57 3.62 8.69 -0.78
N GLN A 58 2.60 8.53 -1.61
CA GLN A 58 1.22 8.58 -1.12
C GLN A 58 0.93 7.43 -0.15
N ILE A 59 1.39 6.23 -0.49
CA ILE A 59 1.19 5.06 0.35
C ILE A 59 1.91 5.22 1.69
N ILE A 60 3.16 5.68 1.64
CA ILE A 60 3.94 5.91 2.86
C ILE A 60 3.24 6.94 3.75
N SER A 61 2.72 7.99 3.16
CA SER A 61 1.99 9.02 3.91
C SER A 61 0.76 8.42 4.60
N ASP A 62 0.00 7.59 3.87
CA ASP A 62 -1.20 6.96 4.43
C ASP A 62 -0.86 6.01 5.58
N LEU A 63 0.22 5.24 5.42
CA LEU A 63 0.66 4.31 6.46
C LEU A 63 1.18 5.05 7.69
N ALA A 64 1.90 6.14 7.47
CA ALA A 64 2.45 6.94 8.57
C ALA A 64 1.37 7.54 9.46
N GLU A 65 0.17 7.77 8.91
CA GLU A 65 -0.93 8.28 9.72
C GLU A 65 -1.29 7.34 10.87
N GLN A 66 -1.04 6.05 10.69
CA GLN A 66 -1.40 5.06 11.71
C GLN A 66 -0.37 4.92 12.83
N ILE A 67 0.83 5.44 12.61
CA ILE A 67 1.91 5.28 13.60
C ILE A 67 2.43 6.60 14.15
N LYS A 68 1.65 7.63 14.03
CA LYS A 68 1.97 8.94 14.60
C LYS A 68 1.89 8.91 16.12
#